data_7db46a4cdb4bd0a0eb0c5f56d878ce0d
#
_entry.id   7db46a4cdb4bd0a0eb0c5f56d878ce0d
#
_cell.length_a   1.000
_cell.length_b   1.000
_cell.length_c   1.000
_cell.angle_alpha   90.00
_cell.angle_beta   90.00
_cell.angle_gamma   90.00
#
_symmetry.space_group_name_H-M   'P 1'
#
loop_
_entity.id
_entity.type
_entity.pdbx_description
1 polymer ?
#
loop_
_entity_poly.entity_id
_entity_poly.type
_entity_poly.pdbx_seq_one_letter_code
_entity_poly.pdbx_strand_id
1 'polypeptide(L)'
;MFDMDHIEAETTTCDDMEEVVMGLIINSGQARSLAYSAMKKAKEGDMAAARQLMTQSREALNAAHQVQTQLIESDQGEGKIPVTLVLVHAQDHLMTSMLARELINELIDVHEKLLGK
;
A
#
# COMPACT_ATOMS: atom_id res chain seq x y z
N MET A 1 -7.21 12.79 6.20
CA MET A 1 -6.50 12.63 4.91
C MET A 1 -5.62 13.84 4.70
N PHE A 2 -4.37 13.66 4.40
CA PHE A 2 -3.45 14.77 4.20
C PHE A 2 -3.57 15.32 2.77
N ASP A 3 -3.17 16.59 2.63
CA ASP A 3 -3.27 17.34 1.38
C ASP A 3 -1.92 17.30 0.65
N MET A 4 -1.85 16.59 -0.46
CA MET A 4 -0.64 16.45 -1.24
C MET A 4 -0.27 17.75 -1.97
N ASP A 5 -1.27 18.55 -2.34
CA ASP A 5 -1.01 19.85 -2.97
C ASP A 5 -0.25 20.77 -2.02
N HIS A 6 -0.55 20.65 -0.72
CA HIS A 6 0.16 21.40 0.31
C HIS A 6 1.65 21.06 0.34
N ILE A 7 1.98 19.77 0.16
CA ILE A 7 3.38 19.31 0.14
C ILE A 7 4.12 19.87 -1.07
N GLU A 8 3.47 19.93 -2.22
CA GLU A 8 4.09 20.43 -3.45
C GLU A 8 4.25 21.94 -3.46
N ALA A 9 3.30 22.67 -2.88
CA ALA A 9 3.26 24.12 -2.95
C ALA A 9 4.15 24.81 -1.92
N GLU A 10 4.51 24.13 -0.84
CA GLU A 10 5.21 24.71 0.28
C GLU A 10 6.46 23.93 0.65
N THR A 11 7.36 24.57 1.39
CA THR A 11 8.50 23.88 1.99
C THR A 11 7.96 22.86 2.99
N THR A 12 8.26 21.59 2.76
CA THR A 12 7.79 20.53 3.62
C THR A 12 8.48 20.61 4.99
N THR A 13 7.69 20.69 6.04
CA THR A 13 8.19 20.69 7.42
C THR A 13 8.42 19.25 7.90
N CYS A 14 9.14 19.09 9.01
CA CYS A 14 9.33 17.78 9.62
C CYS A 14 8.00 17.14 10.00
N ASP A 15 7.05 17.95 10.51
CA ASP A 15 5.75 17.45 10.93
C ASP A 15 4.94 16.95 9.74
N ASP A 16 4.98 17.70 8.63
CA ASP A 16 4.29 17.31 7.39
C ASP A 16 4.86 16.01 6.85
N MET A 17 6.18 15.86 6.86
CA MET A 17 6.83 14.64 6.41
C MET A 17 6.50 13.44 7.29
N GLU A 18 6.44 13.65 8.61
CA GLU A 18 6.03 12.59 9.52
C GLU A 18 4.64 12.09 9.21
N GLU A 19 3.70 13.02 8.97
CA GLU A 19 2.33 12.66 8.64
C GLU A 19 2.25 11.88 7.33
N VAL A 20 2.99 12.31 6.32
CA VAL A 20 3.06 11.64 5.01
C VAL A 20 3.61 10.23 5.17
N VAL A 21 4.72 10.08 5.89
CA VAL A 21 5.37 8.79 6.12
C VAL A 21 4.47 7.85 6.91
N MET A 22 3.81 8.36 7.94
CA MET A 22 2.87 7.55 8.72
C MET A 22 1.69 7.10 7.86
N GLY A 23 1.20 7.97 6.98
CA GLY A 23 0.14 7.61 6.04
C GLY A 23 0.56 6.48 5.11
N LEU A 24 1.80 6.50 4.63
CA LEU A 24 2.34 5.41 3.82
C LEU A 24 2.34 4.08 4.57
N ILE A 25 2.81 4.12 5.82
CA ILE A 25 2.90 2.92 6.65
C ILE A 25 1.51 2.36 6.94
N ILE A 26 0.58 3.22 7.34
CA ILE A 26 -0.78 2.82 7.70
C ILE A 26 -1.51 2.22 6.50
N ASN A 27 -1.49 2.89 5.37
CA ASN A 27 -2.19 2.41 4.17
C ASN A 27 -1.57 1.13 3.63
N SER A 28 -0.26 1.03 3.65
CA SER A 28 0.43 -0.20 3.21
C SER A 28 0.11 -1.37 4.12
N GLY A 29 0.11 -1.14 5.43
CA GLY A 29 -0.24 -2.16 6.42
C GLY A 29 -1.69 -2.62 6.27
N GLN A 30 -2.60 -1.67 6.04
CA GLN A 30 -4.00 -1.99 5.81
C GLN A 30 -4.18 -2.84 4.55
N ALA A 31 -3.50 -2.47 3.46
CA ALA A 31 -3.56 -3.22 2.21
C ALA A 31 -3.11 -4.66 2.41
N ARG A 32 -2.01 -4.86 3.12
CA ARG A 32 -1.47 -6.20 3.40
C ARG A 32 -2.41 -7.01 4.29
N SER A 33 -2.93 -6.40 5.34
CA SER A 33 -3.87 -7.08 6.24
C SER A 33 -5.14 -7.51 5.52
N LEU A 34 -5.67 -6.66 4.66
CA LEU A 34 -6.86 -6.99 3.86
C LEU A 34 -6.58 -8.14 2.90
N ALA A 35 -5.39 -8.16 2.29
CA ALA A 35 -5.00 -9.25 1.40
C ALA A 35 -4.88 -10.58 2.14
N TYR A 36 -4.29 -10.58 3.32
CA TYR A 36 -4.21 -11.80 4.13
C TYR A 36 -5.58 -12.28 4.57
N SER A 37 -6.48 -11.35 4.92
CA SER A 37 -7.87 -11.70 5.26
C SER A 37 -8.57 -12.31 4.05
N ALA A 38 -8.31 -11.77 2.86
CA ALA A 38 -8.87 -12.31 1.62
C ALA A 38 -8.41 -13.76 1.39
N MET A 39 -7.12 -14.02 1.59
CA MET A 39 -6.59 -15.37 1.43
C MET A 39 -7.24 -16.33 2.41
N LYS A 40 -7.47 -15.90 3.64
CA LYS A 40 -8.16 -16.72 4.65
C LYS A 40 -9.58 -17.05 4.21
N LYS A 41 -10.30 -16.06 3.64
CA LYS A 41 -11.65 -16.31 3.12
C LYS A 41 -11.63 -17.29 1.94
N ALA A 42 -10.64 -17.18 1.07
CA ALA A 42 -10.50 -18.13 -0.04
C ALA A 42 -10.27 -19.54 0.45
N LYS A 43 -9.45 -19.70 1.49
CA LYS A 43 -9.22 -21.02 2.11
C LYS A 43 -10.50 -21.62 2.70
N GLU A 44 -11.40 -20.76 3.17
CA GLU A 44 -12.70 -21.18 3.70
C GLU A 44 -13.71 -21.48 2.60
N GLY A 45 -13.36 -21.22 1.35
CA GLY A 45 -14.24 -21.43 0.20
C GLY A 45 -15.12 -20.22 -0.12
N ASP A 46 -14.97 -19.11 0.58
CA ASP A 46 -15.79 -17.91 0.36
C ASP A 46 -15.07 -16.98 -0.62
N MET A 47 -15.19 -17.30 -1.91
CA MET A 47 -14.51 -16.54 -2.97
C MET A 47 -15.07 -15.12 -3.14
N ALA A 48 -16.38 -14.94 -2.94
CA ALA A 48 -16.98 -13.61 -3.04
C ALA A 48 -16.40 -12.66 -2.01
N ALA A 49 -16.32 -13.09 -0.76
CA ALA A 49 -15.71 -12.28 0.30
C ALA A 49 -14.22 -12.03 0.03
N ALA A 50 -13.51 -13.05 -0.46
CA ALA A 50 -12.10 -12.92 -0.80
C ALA A 50 -11.88 -11.84 -1.87
N ARG A 51 -12.67 -11.86 -2.93
CA ARG A 51 -12.56 -10.87 -4.01
C ARG A 51 -12.88 -9.46 -3.54
N GLN A 52 -13.86 -9.33 -2.67
CA GLN A 52 -14.23 -8.02 -2.12
C GLN A 52 -13.10 -7.45 -1.26
N LEU A 53 -12.49 -8.29 -0.42
CA LEU A 53 -11.35 -7.88 0.41
C LEU A 53 -10.14 -7.50 -0.44
N MET A 54 -9.91 -8.21 -1.56
CA MET A 54 -8.83 -7.86 -2.49
C MET A 54 -9.06 -6.51 -3.15
N THR A 55 -10.30 -6.17 -3.45
CA THR A 55 -10.64 -4.85 -3.98
C THR A 55 -10.33 -3.75 -2.96
N GLN A 56 -10.70 -3.97 -1.70
CA GLN A 56 -10.40 -3.03 -0.63
C GLN A 56 -8.88 -2.90 -0.41
N SER A 57 -8.17 -4.02 -0.51
CA SER A 57 -6.71 -4.02 -0.42
C SER A 57 -6.08 -3.17 -1.51
N ARG A 58 -6.58 -3.31 -2.75
CA ARG A 58 -6.07 -2.53 -3.88
C ARG A 58 -6.29 -1.04 -3.67
N GLU A 59 -7.46 -0.65 -3.15
CA GLU A 59 -7.76 0.74 -2.89
C GLU A 59 -6.78 1.35 -1.88
N ALA A 60 -6.52 0.63 -0.79
CA ALA A 60 -5.57 1.08 0.23
C ALA A 60 -4.16 1.18 -0.34
N LEU A 61 -3.75 0.20 -1.15
CA LEU A 61 -2.43 0.19 -1.76
C LEU A 61 -2.27 1.34 -2.77
N ASN A 62 -3.31 1.59 -3.57
CA ASN A 62 -3.27 2.68 -4.53
C ASN A 62 -3.10 4.04 -3.85
N ALA A 63 -3.75 4.23 -2.71
CA ALA A 63 -3.59 5.45 -1.93
C ALA A 63 -2.14 5.63 -1.49
N ALA A 64 -1.52 4.58 -0.98
CA ALA A 64 -0.13 4.62 -0.54
C ALA A 64 0.82 4.83 -1.72
N HIS A 65 0.59 4.13 -2.82
CA HIS A 65 1.44 4.23 -4.02
C HIS A 65 1.38 5.63 -4.62
N GLN A 66 0.23 6.27 -4.60
CA GLN A 66 0.08 7.63 -5.09
C GLN A 66 0.91 8.61 -4.28
N VAL A 67 0.93 8.45 -2.96
CA VAL A 67 1.76 9.28 -2.08
C VAL A 67 3.24 9.09 -2.40
N GLN A 68 3.67 7.85 -2.58
CA GLN A 68 5.06 7.55 -2.94
C GLN A 68 5.44 8.23 -4.26
N THR A 69 4.58 8.14 -5.27
CA THR A 69 4.84 8.73 -6.57
C THR A 69 5.02 10.24 -6.46
N GLN A 70 4.19 10.89 -5.66
CA GLN A 70 4.29 12.33 -5.47
C GLN A 70 5.56 12.72 -4.72
N LEU A 71 6.00 11.93 -3.78
CA LEU A 71 7.27 12.17 -3.08
C LEU A 71 8.45 12.06 -4.05
N ILE A 72 8.43 11.06 -4.92
CA ILE A 72 9.47 10.88 -5.93
C ILE A 72 9.50 12.07 -6.90
N GLU A 73 8.33 12.50 -7.35
CA GLU A 73 8.21 13.65 -8.24
C GLU A 73 8.71 14.94 -7.57
N SER A 74 8.35 15.13 -6.30
CA SER A 74 8.77 16.32 -5.54
C SER A 74 10.28 16.35 -5.32
N ASP A 75 10.91 15.18 -5.21
CA ASP A 75 12.35 15.08 -5.05
C ASP A 75 13.11 15.45 -6.32
N GLN A 76 12.50 15.23 -7.48
CA GLN A 76 13.06 15.53 -8.80
C GLN A 76 14.43 14.89 -9.05
N GLY A 77 14.74 13.81 -8.31
CA GLY A 77 16.04 13.16 -8.42
C GLY A 77 17.20 13.98 -7.88
N GLU A 78 16.90 15.06 -7.16
CA GLU A 78 17.90 16.01 -6.67
C GLU A 78 18.15 15.89 -5.16
N GLY A 79 17.44 14.97 -4.49
CA GLY A 79 17.60 14.82 -3.05
C GLY A 79 16.91 15.89 -2.22
N LYS A 80 15.81 16.44 -2.74
CA LYS A 80 15.04 17.48 -2.04
C LYS A 80 14.26 16.91 -0.86
N ILE A 81 13.89 15.63 -0.94
CA ILE A 81 13.17 14.93 0.12
C ILE A 81 14.19 14.23 1.01
N PRO A 82 14.20 14.55 2.32
CA PRO A 82 15.15 13.89 3.24
C PRO A 82 14.92 12.39 3.31
N VAL A 83 15.97 11.62 3.10
CA VAL A 83 15.92 10.17 3.20
C VAL A 83 16.26 9.78 4.65
N THR A 84 15.21 9.60 5.44
CA THR A 84 15.33 9.18 6.83
C THR A 84 15.12 7.68 6.94
N LEU A 85 15.52 7.09 8.06
CA LEU A 85 15.29 5.68 8.30
C LEU A 85 13.79 5.34 8.25
N VAL A 86 12.95 6.19 8.80
CA VAL A 86 11.50 5.94 8.81
C VAL A 86 10.91 6.03 7.39
N LEU A 87 11.44 6.90 6.55
CA LEU A 87 11.00 6.97 5.14
C LEU A 87 11.40 5.71 4.40
N VAL A 88 12.62 5.21 4.62
CA VAL A 88 13.08 3.94 4.02
C VAL A 88 12.18 2.80 4.49
N HIS A 89 11.83 2.77 5.78
CA HIS A 89 10.92 1.75 6.32
C HIS A 89 9.54 1.83 5.67
N ALA A 90 9.03 3.04 5.48
CA ALA A 90 7.72 3.25 4.82
C ALA A 90 7.74 2.75 3.37
N GLN A 91 8.80 3.04 2.63
CA GLN A 91 8.98 2.58 1.25
C GLN A 91 9.06 1.06 1.18
N ASP A 92 9.83 0.47 2.07
CA ASP A 92 9.97 -0.98 2.17
C ASP A 92 8.62 -1.64 2.48
N HIS A 93 7.88 -1.04 3.42
CA HIS A 93 6.56 -1.54 3.79
C HIS A 93 5.58 -1.49 2.62
N LEU A 94 5.61 -0.41 1.84
CA LEU A 94 4.79 -0.30 0.65
C LEU A 94 5.16 -1.37 -0.39
N MET A 95 6.44 -1.50 -0.72
CA MET A 95 6.88 -2.42 -1.77
C MET A 95 6.62 -3.88 -1.41
N THR A 96 6.88 -4.25 -0.15
CA THR A 96 6.62 -5.62 0.29
C THR A 96 5.12 -5.91 0.36
N SER A 97 4.30 -4.91 0.70
CA SER A 97 2.85 -5.07 0.70
C SER A 97 2.31 -5.24 -0.72
N MET A 98 2.88 -4.54 -1.69
CA MET A 98 2.53 -4.71 -3.11
C MET A 98 2.82 -6.13 -3.56
N LEU A 99 4.01 -6.63 -3.26
CA LEU A 99 4.41 -7.99 -3.63
C LEU A 99 3.50 -9.02 -2.95
N ALA A 100 3.26 -8.86 -1.65
CA ALA A 100 2.38 -9.77 -0.92
C ALA A 100 1.00 -9.83 -1.54
N ARG A 101 0.45 -8.66 -1.90
CA ARG A 101 -0.88 -8.59 -2.51
C ARG A 101 -0.91 -9.30 -3.87
N GLU A 102 0.11 -9.10 -4.70
CA GLU A 102 0.19 -9.75 -6.00
C GLU A 102 0.23 -11.27 -5.87
N LEU A 103 1.05 -11.78 -4.96
CA LEU A 103 1.16 -13.22 -4.72
C LEU A 103 -0.12 -13.80 -4.15
N ILE A 104 -0.76 -13.09 -3.22
CA ILE A 104 -2.02 -13.54 -2.64
C ILE A 104 -3.10 -13.61 -3.70
N ASN A 105 -3.14 -12.66 -4.62
CA ASN A 105 -4.12 -12.68 -5.71
C ASN A 105 -3.97 -13.95 -6.53
N GLU A 106 -2.73 -14.34 -6.85
CA GLU A 106 -2.46 -15.58 -7.57
C GLU A 106 -2.84 -16.81 -6.77
N LEU A 107 -2.58 -16.79 -5.44
CA LEU A 107 -2.96 -17.90 -4.57
C LEU A 107 -4.47 -18.07 -4.48
N ILE A 108 -5.21 -16.97 -4.50
CA ILE A 108 -6.67 -17.02 -4.50
C ILE A 108 -7.15 -17.67 -5.80
N ASP A 109 -6.56 -17.30 -6.93
CA ASP A 109 -6.89 -17.90 -8.23
C ASP A 109 -6.63 -19.42 -8.22
N VAL A 110 -5.51 -19.84 -7.64
CA VAL A 110 -5.18 -21.27 -7.53
C VAL A 110 -6.21 -21.99 -6.66
N HIS A 111 -6.56 -21.40 -5.52
CA HIS A 111 -7.58 -21.98 -4.63
C HIS A 111 -8.93 -22.13 -5.33
N GLU A 112 -9.33 -21.11 -6.08
CA GLU A 112 -10.59 -21.13 -6.82
C GLU A 112 -10.60 -22.28 -7.84
N LYS A 113 -9.50 -22.46 -8.57
CA LYS A 113 -9.38 -23.56 -9.54
C LYS A 113 -9.43 -24.92 -8.88
N LEU A 114 -8.78 -25.06 -7.72
CA LEU A 114 -8.77 -26.32 -6.99
C LEU A 114 -10.16 -26.67 -6.45
N LEU A 115 -10.90 -25.69 -5.96
CA LEU A 115 -12.24 -25.89 -5.44
C LEU A 115 -13.25 -26.18 -6.55
N GLY A 116 -13.01 -25.69 -7.74
CA GLY A 116 -13.87 -25.93 -8.90
C GLY A 116 -13.78 -27.32 -9.51
N LYS A 117 -12.89 -28.16 -8.97
CA LYS A 117 -12.75 -29.56 -9.40
C LYS A 117 -13.52 -30.50 -8.49
#